data_6cfe1e904c80feb20ab78d1f44679123
#
_entry.id   6cfe1e904c80feb20ab78d1f44679123
#
_cell.length_a   1.000
_cell.length_b   1.000
_cell.length_c   1.000
_cell.angle_alpha   90.00
_cell.angle_beta   90.00
_cell.angle_gamma   90.00
#
_symmetry.space_group_name_H-M   'P 1'
#
loop_
_entity.id
_entity.type
_entity.pdbx_description
1 polymer ?
#
loop_
_entity_poly.entity_id
_entity_poly.type
_entity_poly.pdbx_seq_one_letter_code
_entity_poly.pdbx_strand_id
1 'polypeptide(L)'
;MAGESGADRAKNYSVPMAEKLTYNFAAKEVDDTVLEKLAALAKEAELVDKFQELYNGAVINTGENRLVLHQMTRGQLGEPVKADGVDKRTFYVEQQNRIAEFANKVHNGEITNAAGEKFTTVVQIGIGGSDLGPRAMYLALENWAKKNGTFKMDAKFISNVDPDDAAAVLASTDVAHAIFVLVSKSGTTLETLTNESFVKDALAKAGLDASKHMIAVTSETSPLAKSDDYLAAFFMDDYIGGRYSSTSAVGGAVLSLAFGPDVFARFLNGAAAEDRKSTRLNSSHDDISYAVFCLKK
;
A
#
# COMPACT_ATOMS: atom_id res chain seq x y z
N MET A 1 19.78 32.43 -4.39
CA MET A 1 20.11 31.40 -5.41
C MET A 1 20.81 32.04 -6.62
N ALA A 2 21.80 32.81 -6.38
CA ALA A 2 22.59 33.46 -7.44
C ALA A 2 23.95 32.75 -7.50
N GLY A 3 24.25 31.97 -8.53
CA GLY A 3 25.57 31.44 -8.77
C GLY A 3 25.72 30.15 -9.57
N GLU A 4 24.77 29.23 -9.53
CA GLU A 4 24.86 28.02 -10.35
C GLU A 4 23.93 28.08 -11.57
N SER A 5 24.43 27.64 -12.71
CA SER A 5 23.56 27.44 -13.88
C SER A 5 22.50 26.38 -13.57
N GLY A 6 21.31 26.47 -14.16
CA GLY A 6 20.24 25.48 -13.94
C GLY A 6 20.70 24.06 -14.27
N ALA A 7 21.61 23.88 -15.21
CA ALA A 7 22.18 22.59 -15.59
C ALA A 7 23.12 22.02 -14.51
N ASP A 8 23.98 22.86 -13.94
CA ASP A 8 24.89 22.44 -12.86
C ASP A 8 24.11 22.09 -11.61
N ARG A 9 23.10 22.88 -11.27
CA ARG A 9 22.21 22.60 -10.14
C ARG A 9 21.46 21.27 -10.32
N ALA A 10 20.92 20.99 -11.50
CA ALA A 10 20.25 19.72 -11.79
C ALA A 10 21.19 18.52 -11.64
N LYS A 11 22.49 18.69 -11.93
CA LYS A 11 23.49 17.64 -11.76
C LYS A 11 23.91 17.47 -10.29
N ASN A 12 24.15 18.57 -9.58
CA ASN A 12 24.73 18.56 -8.25
C ASN A 12 23.69 18.23 -7.15
N TYR A 13 22.41 18.62 -7.36
CA TYR A 13 21.33 18.38 -6.39
C TYR A 13 20.51 17.14 -6.77
N SER A 14 21.20 16.01 -6.84
CA SER A 14 20.60 14.70 -7.14
C SER A 14 21.31 13.60 -6.37
N VAL A 15 20.55 12.57 -5.98
CA VAL A 15 21.08 11.38 -5.32
C VAL A 15 20.60 10.11 -6.03
N PRO A 16 21.48 9.12 -6.20
CA PRO A 16 21.08 7.85 -6.80
C PRO A 16 20.21 7.05 -5.84
N MET A 17 19.11 6.51 -6.34
CA MET A 17 18.20 5.60 -5.65
C MET A 17 18.39 4.16 -6.15
N ALA A 18 17.59 3.20 -5.64
CA ALA A 18 17.65 1.83 -6.11
C ALA A 18 17.17 1.70 -7.57
N GLU A 19 17.52 0.57 -8.22
CA GLU A 19 17.02 0.19 -9.55
C GLU A 19 17.19 1.27 -10.63
N LYS A 20 18.31 2.02 -10.59
CA LYS A 20 18.65 3.10 -11.54
C LYS A 20 17.75 4.34 -11.44
N LEU A 21 16.96 4.47 -10.42
CA LEU A 21 16.27 5.72 -10.13
C LEU A 21 17.26 6.77 -9.61
N THR A 22 16.96 8.04 -9.86
CA THR A 22 17.67 9.17 -9.29
C THR A 22 16.66 10.14 -8.71
N TYR A 23 16.82 10.50 -7.44
CA TYR A 23 16.06 11.57 -6.84
C TYR A 23 16.75 12.91 -7.12
N ASN A 24 16.11 13.77 -7.91
CA ASN A 24 16.59 15.10 -8.20
C ASN A 24 15.80 16.13 -7.40
N PHE A 25 16.48 16.91 -6.58
CA PHE A 25 15.88 17.93 -5.73
C PHE A 25 16.32 19.37 -6.09
N ALA A 26 16.85 19.56 -7.29
CA ALA A 26 17.32 20.87 -7.77
C ALA A 26 16.22 21.95 -7.75
N ALA A 27 14.95 21.57 -7.87
CA ALA A 27 13.82 22.50 -7.80
C ALA A 27 13.40 22.88 -6.36
N LYS A 28 14.00 22.26 -5.33
CA LYS A 28 13.74 22.62 -3.93
C LYS A 28 14.51 23.90 -3.57
N GLU A 29 13.95 24.68 -2.65
CA GLU A 29 14.61 25.87 -2.10
C GLU A 29 15.68 25.47 -1.06
N VAL A 30 16.70 24.76 -1.52
CA VAL A 30 17.85 24.33 -0.73
C VAL A 30 19.14 24.74 -1.45
N ASP A 31 20.15 25.11 -0.68
CA ASP A 31 21.51 25.33 -1.10
C ASP A 31 22.47 24.55 -0.18
N ASP A 32 23.76 24.65 -0.41
CA ASP A 32 24.76 23.91 0.37
C ASP A 32 24.70 24.29 1.86
N THR A 33 24.43 25.54 2.19
CA THR A 33 24.27 25.99 3.59
C THR A 33 23.09 25.33 4.25
N VAL A 34 21.97 25.18 3.54
CA VAL A 34 20.78 24.47 4.05
C VAL A 34 21.09 23.00 4.22
N LEU A 35 21.79 22.36 3.28
CA LEU A 35 22.18 20.96 3.37
C LEU A 35 23.11 20.71 4.55
N GLU A 36 24.11 21.57 4.78
CA GLU A 36 25.00 21.49 5.95
C GLU A 36 24.23 21.58 7.27
N LYS A 37 23.28 22.50 7.38
CA LYS A 37 22.43 22.63 8.58
C LYS A 37 21.51 21.44 8.78
N LEU A 38 20.96 20.90 7.69
CA LEU A 38 20.14 19.69 7.77
C LEU A 38 20.97 18.46 8.19
N ALA A 39 22.21 18.34 7.71
CA ALA A 39 23.12 17.29 8.13
C ALA A 39 23.50 17.42 9.61
N ALA A 40 23.76 18.63 10.10
CA ALA A 40 24.02 18.90 11.50
C ALA A 40 22.81 18.54 12.39
N LEU A 41 21.61 18.93 11.97
CA LEU A 41 20.35 18.57 12.66
C LEU A 41 20.12 17.06 12.69
N ALA A 42 20.37 16.37 11.57
CA ALA A 42 20.25 14.91 11.51
C ALA A 42 21.19 14.21 12.49
N LYS A 43 22.42 14.72 12.63
CA LYS A 43 23.39 14.20 13.60
C LYS A 43 22.97 14.49 15.04
N GLU A 44 22.56 15.73 15.33
CA GLU A 44 22.08 16.13 16.68
C GLU A 44 20.84 15.32 17.10
N ALA A 45 19.92 15.05 16.18
CA ALA A 45 18.71 14.28 16.41
C ALA A 45 18.95 12.76 16.42
N GLU A 46 20.17 12.28 16.22
CA GLU A 46 20.53 10.85 16.11
C GLU A 46 19.63 10.12 15.08
N LEU A 47 19.39 10.79 13.95
CA LEU A 47 18.38 10.38 12.98
C LEU A 47 18.59 8.94 12.47
N VAL A 48 19.85 8.59 12.14
CA VAL A 48 20.20 7.28 11.59
C VAL A 48 19.98 6.19 12.64
N ASP A 49 20.38 6.43 13.88
CA ASP A 49 20.23 5.47 14.97
C ASP A 49 18.75 5.24 15.29
N LYS A 50 17.96 6.30 15.39
CA LYS A 50 16.49 6.21 15.59
C LYS A 50 15.78 5.52 14.42
N PHE A 51 16.26 5.72 13.20
CA PHE A 51 15.71 5.01 12.05
C PHE A 51 16.03 3.52 12.12
N GLN A 52 17.24 3.14 12.57
CA GLN A 52 17.61 1.76 12.81
C GLN A 52 16.79 1.13 13.95
N GLU A 53 16.55 1.87 15.02
CA GLU A 53 15.65 1.45 16.11
C GLU A 53 14.24 1.14 15.60
N LEU A 54 13.68 1.99 14.72
CA LEU A 54 12.39 1.74 14.08
C LEU A 54 12.40 0.40 13.32
N TYR A 55 13.44 0.14 12.53
CA TYR A 55 13.58 -1.11 11.78
C TYR A 55 13.68 -2.34 12.69
N ASN A 56 14.25 -2.18 13.88
CA ASN A 56 14.38 -3.22 14.88
C ASN A 56 13.18 -3.33 15.83
N GLY A 57 12.10 -2.60 15.54
CA GLY A 57 10.84 -2.72 16.27
C GLY A 57 10.78 -1.95 17.58
N ALA A 58 11.51 -0.83 17.70
CA ALA A 58 11.32 0.09 18.82
C ALA A 58 9.96 0.79 18.71
N VAL A 59 9.39 1.20 19.87
CA VAL A 59 8.18 1.99 19.92
C VAL A 59 8.51 3.45 19.56
N ILE A 60 8.48 3.76 18.27
CA ILE A 60 8.78 5.10 17.75
C ILE A 60 7.53 5.98 17.67
N ASN A 61 6.36 5.39 17.46
CA ASN A 61 5.10 6.12 17.51
C ASN A 61 4.67 6.29 18.99
N THR A 62 5.27 7.26 19.65
CA THR A 62 5.03 7.53 21.08
C THR A 62 3.62 8.07 21.35
N GLY A 63 2.97 8.70 20.36
CA GLY A 63 1.61 9.23 20.49
C GLY A 63 0.55 8.13 20.63
N GLU A 64 0.74 6.99 19.95
CA GLU A 64 -0.15 5.83 20.04
C GLU A 64 0.48 4.66 20.81
N ASN A 65 1.72 4.82 21.28
CA ASN A 65 2.51 3.78 21.95
C ASN A 65 2.60 2.49 21.10
N ARG A 66 2.97 2.62 19.82
CA ARG A 66 2.97 1.51 18.85
C ARG A 66 4.28 1.37 18.13
N LEU A 67 4.55 0.15 17.69
CA LEU A 67 5.56 -0.16 16.69
C LEU A 67 5.16 0.42 15.32
N VAL A 68 6.14 0.57 14.43
CA VAL A 68 5.94 0.98 13.03
C VAL A 68 6.66 -0.02 12.15
N LEU A 69 5.92 -0.90 11.48
CA LEU A 69 6.48 -2.10 10.83
C LEU A 69 6.24 -2.17 9.33
N HIS A 70 6.03 -1.03 8.66
CA HIS A 70 5.79 -0.99 7.20
C HIS A 70 6.89 -1.68 6.39
N GLN A 71 8.16 -1.57 6.83
CA GLN A 71 9.31 -2.22 6.18
C GLN A 71 9.17 -3.74 6.15
N MET A 72 8.57 -4.34 7.18
CA MET A 72 8.42 -5.79 7.28
C MET A 72 7.38 -6.36 6.31
N THR A 73 6.50 -5.54 5.73
CA THR A 73 5.61 -5.99 4.65
C THR A 73 6.39 -6.24 3.36
N ARG A 74 7.56 -5.59 3.17
CA ARG A 74 8.39 -5.65 1.96
C ARG A 74 9.51 -6.68 2.04
N GLY A 75 10.01 -6.98 3.24
CA GLY A 75 11.11 -7.94 3.45
C GLY A 75 11.54 -7.99 4.90
N GLN A 76 12.51 -8.85 5.22
CA GLN A 76 13.25 -8.79 6.48
C GLN A 76 14.33 -7.72 6.32
N LEU A 77 14.10 -6.52 6.83
CA LEU A 77 14.96 -5.35 6.62
C LEU A 77 15.61 -4.85 7.92
N GLY A 78 15.27 -5.41 9.04
CA GLY A 78 15.84 -5.22 10.37
C GLY A 78 15.86 -6.54 11.12
N GLU A 79 16.00 -6.48 12.43
CA GLU A 79 15.92 -7.65 13.29
C GLU A 79 14.51 -8.27 13.28
N PRO A 80 14.37 -9.57 13.57
CA PRO A 80 13.05 -10.18 13.75
C PRO A 80 12.26 -9.49 14.87
N VAL A 81 11.02 -9.05 14.56
CA VAL A 81 10.14 -8.37 15.51
C VAL A 81 8.96 -9.27 15.86
N LYS A 82 8.81 -9.54 17.15
CA LYS A 82 7.63 -10.23 17.71
C LYS A 82 6.76 -9.22 18.44
N ALA A 83 5.47 -9.25 18.15
CA ALA A 83 4.46 -8.49 18.88
C ALA A 83 3.24 -9.40 19.09
N ASP A 84 2.65 -9.33 20.28
CA ASP A 84 1.54 -10.18 20.69
C ASP A 84 1.83 -11.70 20.55
N GLY A 85 3.09 -12.07 20.74
CA GLY A 85 3.56 -13.46 20.60
C GLY A 85 3.76 -13.95 19.16
N VAL A 86 3.49 -13.10 18.16
CA VAL A 86 3.57 -13.44 16.74
C VAL A 86 4.80 -12.78 16.10
N ASP A 87 5.55 -13.54 15.30
CA ASP A 87 6.57 -12.99 14.41
C ASP A 87 5.89 -12.21 13.28
N LYS A 88 6.15 -10.90 13.20
CA LYS A 88 5.42 -10.02 12.30
C LYS A 88 5.79 -10.20 10.84
N ARG A 89 7.01 -10.58 10.52
CA ARG A 89 7.37 -10.90 9.14
C ARG A 89 6.64 -12.15 8.66
N THR A 90 6.58 -13.18 9.47
CA THR A 90 5.84 -14.40 9.17
C THR A 90 4.36 -14.11 8.94
N PHE A 91 3.74 -13.29 9.80
CA PHE A 91 2.35 -12.86 9.63
C PHE A 91 2.11 -12.17 8.28
N TYR A 92 2.96 -11.19 7.90
CA TYR A 92 2.78 -10.49 6.62
C TYR A 92 2.98 -11.40 5.41
N VAL A 93 3.95 -12.32 5.46
CA VAL A 93 4.14 -13.32 4.39
C VAL A 93 2.95 -14.25 4.26
N GLU A 94 2.37 -14.69 5.37
CA GLU A 94 1.17 -15.50 5.36
C GLU A 94 0.00 -14.78 4.66
N GLN A 95 -0.24 -13.50 4.99
CA GLN A 95 -1.28 -12.73 4.32
C GLN A 95 -0.99 -12.54 2.82
N GLN A 96 0.26 -12.31 2.44
CA GLN A 96 0.67 -12.23 1.03
C GLN A 96 0.39 -13.54 0.28
N ASN A 97 0.69 -14.69 0.89
CA ASN A 97 0.42 -16.01 0.31
C ASN A 97 -1.08 -16.28 0.17
N ARG A 98 -1.88 -15.96 1.18
CA ARG A 98 -3.34 -16.11 1.14
C ARG A 98 -3.97 -15.26 0.04
N ILE A 99 -3.51 -14.00 -0.10
CA ILE A 99 -3.96 -13.10 -1.17
C ILE A 99 -3.55 -13.65 -2.55
N ALA A 100 -2.31 -14.14 -2.68
CA ALA A 100 -1.82 -14.71 -3.93
C ALA A 100 -2.61 -15.96 -4.34
N GLU A 101 -2.90 -16.86 -3.41
CA GLU A 101 -3.73 -18.05 -3.65
C GLU A 101 -5.14 -17.64 -4.09
N PHE A 102 -5.77 -16.70 -3.39
CA PHE A 102 -7.11 -16.22 -3.74
C PHE A 102 -7.12 -15.58 -5.13
N ALA A 103 -6.19 -14.67 -5.43
CA ALA A 103 -6.11 -14.01 -6.74
C ALA A 103 -5.90 -15.03 -7.86
N ASN A 104 -5.04 -16.04 -7.66
CA ASN A 104 -4.84 -17.11 -8.64
C ASN A 104 -6.10 -17.93 -8.88
N LYS A 105 -6.85 -18.28 -7.84
CA LYS A 105 -8.14 -19.00 -7.97
C LYS A 105 -9.17 -18.19 -8.78
N VAL A 106 -9.23 -16.87 -8.55
CA VAL A 106 -10.08 -15.96 -9.33
C VAL A 106 -9.65 -15.94 -10.80
N HIS A 107 -8.35 -15.75 -11.08
CA HIS A 107 -7.84 -15.66 -12.44
C HIS A 107 -8.01 -16.98 -13.22
N ASN A 108 -7.84 -18.12 -12.55
CA ASN A 108 -7.98 -19.44 -13.15
C ASN A 108 -9.46 -19.84 -13.35
N GLY A 109 -10.42 -19.13 -12.73
CA GLY A 109 -11.84 -19.45 -12.78
C GLY A 109 -12.24 -20.56 -11.83
N GLU A 110 -11.48 -20.79 -10.77
CA GLU A 110 -11.85 -21.66 -9.65
C GLU A 110 -12.83 -20.96 -8.70
N ILE A 111 -12.72 -19.62 -8.63
CA ILE A 111 -13.68 -18.72 -7.98
C ILE A 111 -14.36 -17.92 -9.09
N THR A 112 -15.66 -18.06 -9.23
CA THR A 112 -16.49 -17.48 -10.28
C THR A 112 -17.73 -16.81 -9.69
N ASN A 113 -18.44 -16.04 -10.51
CA ASN A 113 -19.77 -15.56 -10.15
C ASN A 113 -20.81 -16.70 -10.12
N ALA A 114 -22.04 -16.38 -9.77
CA ALA A 114 -23.13 -17.38 -9.66
C ALA A 114 -23.47 -18.08 -11.00
N ALA A 115 -23.13 -17.47 -12.13
CA ALA A 115 -23.30 -18.06 -13.47
C ALA A 115 -22.12 -18.95 -13.90
N GLY A 116 -21.08 -19.10 -13.09
CA GLY A 116 -19.86 -19.84 -13.43
C GLY A 116 -18.89 -19.05 -14.31
N GLU A 117 -19.05 -17.72 -14.40
CA GLU A 117 -18.25 -16.83 -15.24
C GLU A 117 -17.17 -16.15 -14.42
N LYS A 118 -16.06 -15.78 -15.09
CA LYS A 118 -14.93 -15.12 -14.45
C LYS A 118 -15.23 -13.68 -14.06
N PHE A 119 -14.69 -13.26 -12.95
CA PHE A 119 -14.64 -11.85 -12.58
C PHE A 119 -13.65 -11.09 -13.48
N THR A 120 -14.04 -9.88 -13.89
CA THR A 120 -13.25 -9.01 -14.79
C THR A 120 -12.90 -7.67 -14.17
N THR A 121 -13.57 -7.31 -13.08
CA THR A 121 -13.38 -6.01 -12.41
C THR A 121 -13.19 -6.21 -10.91
N VAL A 122 -12.28 -5.45 -10.31
CA VAL A 122 -12.13 -5.31 -8.87
C VAL A 122 -12.47 -3.88 -8.47
N VAL A 123 -13.33 -3.70 -7.46
CA VAL A 123 -13.72 -2.39 -6.93
C VAL A 123 -13.26 -2.28 -5.49
N GLN A 124 -12.28 -1.42 -5.20
CA GLN A 124 -11.84 -1.19 -3.83
C GLN A 124 -12.67 -0.09 -3.17
N ILE A 125 -13.19 -0.40 -1.98
CA ILE A 125 -13.95 0.51 -1.12
C ILE A 125 -13.07 0.84 0.07
N GLY A 126 -12.60 2.08 0.18
CA GLY A 126 -11.73 2.49 1.28
C GLY A 126 -11.53 4.00 1.30
N ILE A 127 -11.23 4.55 2.47
CA ILE A 127 -11.08 6.00 2.68
C ILE A 127 -9.63 6.34 2.99
N GLY A 128 -9.14 7.45 2.46
CA GLY A 128 -7.81 7.99 2.75
C GLY A 128 -6.69 7.00 2.40
N GLY A 129 -5.97 6.51 3.40
CA GLY A 129 -4.86 5.55 3.19
C GLY A 129 -5.30 4.20 2.62
N SER A 130 -6.55 3.82 2.83
CA SER A 130 -7.14 2.59 2.26
C SER A 130 -7.54 2.74 0.78
N ASP A 131 -7.39 3.92 0.20
CA ASP A 131 -7.63 4.22 -1.21
C ASP A 131 -6.40 4.76 -1.92
N LEU A 132 -5.87 5.90 -1.45
CA LEU A 132 -4.92 6.74 -2.21
C LEU A 132 -3.66 6.00 -2.64
N GLY A 133 -3.07 5.22 -1.75
CA GLY A 133 -1.84 4.49 -2.06
C GLY A 133 -2.07 3.37 -3.09
N PRO A 134 -2.98 2.43 -2.85
CA PRO A 134 -3.33 1.37 -3.81
C PRO A 134 -3.79 1.92 -5.17
N ARG A 135 -4.63 2.97 -5.19
CA ARG A 135 -5.07 3.64 -6.42
C ARG A 135 -3.89 4.24 -7.19
N ALA A 136 -2.99 4.95 -6.50
CA ALA A 136 -1.80 5.52 -7.12
C ALA A 136 -0.91 4.44 -7.76
N MET A 137 -0.72 3.30 -7.09
CA MET A 137 0.05 2.17 -7.62
C MET A 137 -0.67 1.53 -8.81
N TYR A 138 -1.98 1.35 -8.76
CA TYR A 138 -2.75 0.85 -9.89
C TYR A 138 -2.59 1.74 -11.12
N LEU A 139 -2.82 3.05 -10.98
CA LEU A 139 -2.69 4.01 -12.08
C LEU A 139 -1.26 4.08 -12.65
N ALA A 140 -0.25 3.94 -11.80
CA ALA A 140 1.14 3.92 -12.24
C ALA A 140 1.50 2.65 -13.03
N LEU A 141 0.89 1.52 -12.71
CA LEU A 141 1.24 0.22 -13.28
C LEU A 141 0.31 -0.23 -14.42
N GLU A 142 -0.89 0.33 -14.53
CA GLU A 142 -1.93 -0.12 -15.47
C GLU A 142 -1.43 -0.22 -16.92
N ASN A 143 -0.90 0.88 -17.45
CA ASN A 143 -0.40 0.90 -18.83
C ASN A 143 0.79 -0.03 -19.03
N TRP A 144 1.67 -0.12 -18.04
CA TRP A 144 2.79 -1.07 -18.08
C TRP A 144 2.28 -2.52 -18.08
N ALA A 145 1.32 -2.86 -17.24
CA ALA A 145 0.73 -4.19 -17.14
C ALA A 145 0.03 -4.61 -18.45
N LYS A 146 -0.75 -3.70 -19.05
CA LYS A 146 -1.37 -3.91 -20.36
C LYS A 146 -0.34 -4.20 -21.45
N LYS A 147 0.73 -3.41 -21.50
CA LYS A 147 1.82 -3.57 -22.47
C LYS A 147 2.58 -4.88 -22.29
N ASN A 148 2.72 -5.36 -21.06
CA ASN A 148 3.51 -6.56 -20.74
C ASN A 148 2.65 -7.83 -20.56
N GLY A 149 1.35 -7.78 -20.83
CA GLY A 149 0.46 -8.94 -20.78
C GLY A 149 0.19 -9.46 -19.36
N THR A 150 0.41 -8.65 -18.33
CA THR A 150 0.15 -9.01 -16.93
C THR A 150 -1.17 -8.42 -16.38
N PHE A 151 -1.86 -7.62 -17.17
CA PHE A 151 -3.18 -7.07 -16.82
C PHE A 151 -4.21 -8.20 -16.74
N LYS A 152 -4.91 -8.30 -15.61
CA LYS A 152 -5.89 -9.36 -15.33
C LYS A 152 -7.31 -8.83 -15.19
N MET A 153 -7.50 -7.80 -14.33
CA MET A 153 -8.80 -7.23 -14.04
C MET A 153 -8.71 -5.69 -14.05
N ASP A 154 -9.77 -5.05 -14.49
CA ASP A 154 -9.91 -3.60 -14.32
C ASP A 154 -10.09 -3.26 -12.84
N ALA A 155 -9.51 -2.14 -12.36
CA ALA A 155 -9.71 -1.72 -10.98
C ALA A 155 -10.40 -0.36 -10.91
N LYS A 156 -11.41 -0.27 -10.04
CA LYS A 156 -12.14 0.95 -9.73
C LYS A 156 -12.12 1.21 -8.23
N PHE A 157 -12.43 2.42 -7.82
CA PHE A 157 -12.26 2.86 -6.45
C PHE A 157 -13.46 3.70 -6.00
N ILE A 158 -14.03 3.34 -4.86
CA ILE A 158 -15.05 4.13 -4.14
C ILE A 158 -14.37 4.65 -2.87
N SER A 159 -14.10 5.94 -2.80
CA SER A 159 -13.17 6.52 -1.82
C SER A 159 -13.74 7.56 -0.89
N ASN A 160 -14.86 8.17 -1.24
CA ASN A 160 -15.51 9.21 -0.46
C ASN A 160 -16.93 8.81 -0.10
N VAL A 161 -17.48 9.41 0.98
CA VAL A 161 -18.91 9.31 1.28
C VAL A 161 -19.65 10.32 0.41
N ASP A 162 -19.59 10.06 -0.87
CA ASP A 162 -20.31 10.83 -1.87
C ASP A 162 -21.18 9.83 -2.66
N PRO A 163 -22.52 9.90 -2.53
CA PRO A 163 -23.40 8.99 -3.23
C PRO A 163 -23.29 9.08 -4.76
N ASP A 164 -22.92 10.24 -5.29
CA ASP A 164 -22.74 10.43 -6.73
C ASP A 164 -21.46 9.75 -7.22
N ASP A 165 -20.36 9.79 -6.45
CA ASP A 165 -19.12 9.07 -6.76
C ASP A 165 -19.36 7.54 -6.75
N ALA A 166 -19.99 7.03 -5.70
CA ALA A 166 -20.33 5.61 -5.61
C ALA A 166 -21.29 5.18 -6.73
N ALA A 167 -22.31 5.97 -7.03
CA ALA A 167 -23.27 5.72 -8.11
C ALA A 167 -22.58 5.70 -9.49
N ALA A 168 -21.67 6.63 -9.77
CA ALA A 168 -20.93 6.69 -11.03
C ALA A 168 -20.03 5.45 -11.23
N VAL A 169 -19.33 5.02 -10.17
CA VAL A 169 -18.52 3.80 -10.20
C VAL A 169 -19.41 2.58 -10.46
N LEU A 170 -20.51 2.42 -9.74
CA LEU A 170 -21.44 1.30 -9.88
C LEU A 170 -22.12 1.29 -11.26
N ALA A 171 -22.55 2.43 -11.76
CA ALA A 171 -23.17 2.55 -13.08
C ALA A 171 -22.21 2.17 -14.23
N SER A 172 -20.90 2.37 -14.04
CA SER A 172 -19.88 2.01 -15.01
C SER A 172 -19.30 0.60 -14.80
N THR A 173 -19.85 -0.17 -13.85
CA THR A 173 -19.35 -1.50 -13.47
C THR A 173 -20.41 -2.56 -13.77
N ASP A 174 -20.00 -3.62 -14.46
CA ASP A 174 -20.80 -4.85 -14.50
C ASP A 174 -20.65 -5.56 -13.14
N VAL A 175 -21.63 -5.32 -12.24
CA VAL A 175 -21.59 -5.81 -10.87
C VAL A 175 -21.62 -7.35 -10.78
N ALA A 176 -22.17 -8.01 -11.80
CA ALA A 176 -22.18 -9.48 -11.87
C ALA A 176 -20.78 -10.07 -12.09
N HIS A 177 -19.87 -9.31 -12.70
CA HIS A 177 -18.49 -9.70 -12.96
C HIS A 177 -17.47 -8.90 -12.11
N ALA A 178 -17.92 -8.33 -10.99
CA ALA A 178 -17.06 -7.55 -10.10
C ALA A 178 -16.84 -8.23 -8.74
N ILE A 179 -15.60 -8.11 -8.23
CA ILE A 179 -15.25 -8.37 -6.83
C ILE A 179 -15.07 -7.03 -6.13
N PHE A 180 -15.73 -6.86 -4.99
CA PHE A 180 -15.64 -5.67 -4.16
C PHE A 180 -14.74 -5.93 -2.95
N VAL A 181 -13.71 -5.09 -2.78
CA VAL A 181 -12.72 -5.18 -1.71
C VAL A 181 -13.03 -4.12 -0.67
N LEU A 182 -13.64 -4.50 0.44
CA LEU A 182 -13.91 -3.60 1.56
C LEU A 182 -12.67 -3.46 2.43
N VAL A 183 -12.13 -2.24 2.53
CA VAL A 183 -10.90 -1.97 3.31
C VAL A 183 -11.20 -1.08 4.49
N SER A 184 -11.21 -1.66 5.68
CA SER A 184 -11.37 -0.94 6.95
C SER A 184 -10.62 -1.67 8.06
N LYS A 185 -9.55 -1.05 8.60
CA LYS A 185 -8.76 -1.67 9.68
C LYS A 185 -9.60 -1.97 10.93
N SER A 186 -10.39 -1.02 11.39
CA SER A 186 -11.27 -1.20 12.56
C SER A 186 -12.55 -1.98 12.25
N GLY A 187 -12.98 -2.00 10.99
CA GLY A 187 -14.28 -2.52 10.59
C GLY A 187 -15.48 -1.67 11.07
N THR A 188 -15.23 -0.46 11.56
CA THR A 188 -16.26 0.42 12.15
C THR A 188 -16.26 1.83 11.55
N THR A 189 -15.45 2.08 10.53
CA THR A 189 -15.41 3.38 9.85
C THR A 189 -16.73 3.61 9.13
N LEU A 190 -17.51 4.57 9.63
CA LEU A 190 -18.88 4.82 9.18
C LEU A 190 -18.96 5.06 7.67
N GLU A 191 -18.05 5.86 7.15
CA GLU A 191 -17.97 6.18 5.72
C GLU A 191 -17.75 4.94 4.86
N THR A 192 -16.86 4.04 5.30
CA THR A 192 -16.59 2.79 4.58
C THR A 192 -17.80 1.86 4.60
N LEU A 193 -18.47 1.75 5.77
CA LEU A 193 -19.69 0.93 5.91
C LEU A 193 -20.87 1.52 5.12
N THR A 194 -20.95 2.85 5.00
CA THR A 194 -21.97 3.51 4.15
C THR A 194 -21.76 3.15 2.68
N ASN A 195 -20.51 3.23 2.19
CA ASN A 195 -20.20 2.83 0.82
C ASN A 195 -20.43 1.32 0.59
N GLU A 196 -20.15 0.49 1.60
CA GLU A 196 -20.48 -0.94 1.57
C GLU A 196 -21.98 -1.15 1.36
N SER A 197 -22.83 -0.40 2.07
CA SER A 197 -24.30 -0.54 1.94
C SER A 197 -24.76 -0.18 0.53
N PHE A 198 -24.19 0.85 -0.12
CA PHE A 198 -24.50 1.17 -1.52
C PHE A 198 -24.15 0.02 -2.47
N VAL A 199 -23.02 -0.65 -2.24
CA VAL A 199 -22.61 -1.81 -3.04
C VAL A 199 -23.53 -3.01 -2.78
N LYS A 200 -23.85 -3.32 -1.51
CA LYS A 200 -24.80 -4.39 -1.16
C LYS A 200 -26.18 -4.15 -1.79
N ASP A 201 -26.67 -2.93 -1.77
CA ASP A 201 -27.93 -2.56 -2.39
C ASP A 201 -27.88 -2.73 -3.93
N ALA A 202 -26.77 -2.38 -4.57
CA ALA A 202 -26.62 -2.56 -6.01
C ALA A 202 -26.58 -4.05 -6.40
N LEU A 203 -25.86 -4.88 -5.64
CA LEU A 203 -25.83 -6.33 -5.82
C LEU A 203 -27.22 -6.95 -5.60
N ALA A 204 -27.94 -6.56 -4.54
CA ALA A 204 -29.29 -7.02 -4.27
C ALA A 204 -30.28 -6.66 -5.37
N LYS A 205 -30.21 -5.44 -5.92
CA LYS A 205 -31.01 -5.00 -7.08
C LYS A 205 -30.73 -5.81 -8.34
N ALA A 206 -29.51 -6.31 -8.49
CA ALA A 206 -29.11 -7.21 -9.57
C ALA A 206 -29.45 -8.69 -9.27
N GLY A 207 -30.05 -9.01 -8.11
CA GLY A 207 -30.37 -10.37 -7.69
C GLY A 207 -29.14 -11.20 -7.28
N LEU A 208 -28.05 -10.53 -6.87
CA LEU A 208 -26.77 -11.17 -6.53
C LEU A 208 -26.56 -11.24 -5.02
N ASP A 209 -25.93 -12.31 -4.55
CA ASP A 209 -25.53 -12.51 -3.17
C ASP A 209 -24.20 -11.78 -2.91
N ALA A 210 -24.22 -10.74 -2.06
CA ALA A 210 -23.04 -9.95 -1.72
C ALA A 210 -21.90 -10.80 -1.14
N SER A 211 -22.21 -11.87 -0.38
CA SER A 211 -21.21 -12.77 0.20
C SER A 211 -20.36 -13.51 -0.87
N LYS A 212 -20.82 -13.56 -2.11
CA LYS A 212 -20.12 -14.16 -3.26
C LYS A 212 -19.33 -13.15 -4.10
N HIS A 213 -19.46 -11.86 -3.79
CA HIS A 213 -18.87 -10.77 -4.54
C HIS A 213 -17.94 -9.88 -3.69
N MET A 214 -17.99 -10.00 -2.37
CA MET A 214 -17.25 -9.11 -1.48
C MET A 214 -16.14 -9.85 -0.74
N ILE A 215 -15.01 -9.19 -0.56
CA ILE A 215 -13.92 -9.61 0.33
C ILE A 215 -13.59 -8.47 1.30
N ALA A 216 -13.09 -8.81 2.49
CA ALA A 216 -12.68 -7.83 3.49
C ALA A 216 -11.15 -7.78 3.62
N VAL A 217 -10.60 -6.56 3.76
CA VAL A 217 -9.23 -6.32 4.22
C VAL A 217 -9.31 -5.53 5.52
N THR A 218 -9.00 -6.17 6.64
CA THR A 218 -9.34 -5.67 7.97
C THR A 218 -8.34 -6.15 9.04
N SER A 219 -8.52 -5.76 10.31
CA SER A 219 -7.80 -6.37 11.43
C SER A 219 -8.40 -7.72 11.82
N GLU A 220 -7.60 -8.65 12.33
CA GLU A 220 -8.09 -9.93 12.86
C GLU A 220 -9.10 -9.78 14.01
N THR A 221 -9.02 -8.67 14.73
CA THR A 221 -9.94 -8.33 15.83
C THR A 221 -11.19 -7.58 15.39
N SER A 222 -11.27 -7.21 14.13
CA SER A 222 -12.39 -6.47 13.55
C SER A 222 -13.66 -7.35 13.45
N PRO A 223 -14.87 -6.75 13.59
CA PRO A 223 -16.11 -7.45 13.28
C PRO A 223 -16.15 -8.07 11.87
N LEU A 224 -15.51 -7.41 10.89
CA LEU A 224 -15.46 -7.89 9.50
C LEU A 224 -14.63 -9.17 9.33
N ALA A 225 -13.71 -9.47 10.24
CA ALA A 225 -12.85 -10.66 10.17
C ALA A 225 -13.61 -11.98 10.35
N LYS A 226 -14.73 -11.94 11.04
CA LYS A 226 -15.55 -13.11 11.40
C LYS A 226 -16.92 -13.12 10.73
N SER A 227 -17.13 -12.27 9.74
CA SER A 227 -18.40 -12.16 9.05
C SER A 227 -18.50 -13.18 7.92
N ASP A 228 -19.59 -13.93 7.87
CA ASP A 228 -19.95 -14.78 6.74
C ASP A 228 -20.45 -13.98 5.53
N ASP A 229 -20.51 -12.65 5.64
CA ASP A 229 -20.90 -11.73 4.57
C ASP A 229 -19.83 -11.57 3.48
N TYR A 230 -18.64 -12.18 3.67
CA TYR A 230 -17.52 -12.04 2.75
C TYR A 230 -17.02 -13.37 2.22
N LEU A 231 -16.68 -13.38 0.94
CA LEU A 231 -16.07 -14.52 0.24
C LEU A 231 -14.69 -14.89 0.82
N ALA A 232 -13.95 -13.90 1.29
CA ALA A 232 -12.68 -14.06 1.99
C ALA A 232 -12.36 -12.83 2.85
N ALA A 233 -11.49 -13.01 3.87
CA ALA A 233 -10.92 -11.92 4.65
C ALA A 233 -9.39 -12.02 4.68
N PHE A 234 -8.71 -10.88 4.51
CA PHE A 234 -7.26 -10.74 4.60
C PHE A 234 -6.92 -9.72 5.67
N PHE A 235 -5.80 -9.92 6.35
CA PHE A 235 -5.55 -9.20 7.57
C PHE A 235 -4.39 -8.21 7.48
N MET A 236 -4.58 -7.07 8.13
CA MET A 236 -3.56 -6.09 8.48
C MET A 236 -3.58 -5.88 9.98
N ASP A 237 -2.47 -5.41 10.54
CA ASP A 237 -2.38 -5.11 11.97
C ASP A 237 -2.24 -3.61 12.27
N ASP A 238 -2.18 -3.29 13.55
CA ASP A 238 -2.10 -1.91 14.04
C ASP A 238 -0.76 -1.23 13.77
N TYR A 239 0.28 -2.01 13.43
CA TYR A 239 1.63 -1.49 13.18
C TYR A 239 1.82 -0.98 11.75
N ILE A 240 0.77 -1.10 10.92
CA ILE A 240 0.70 -0.54 9.57
C ILE A 240 -0.23 0.68 9.57
N GLY A 241 0.33 1.86 9.37
CA GLY A 241 -0.43 3.09 9.19
C GLY A 241 -1.05 3.16 7.80
N GLY A 242 -2.29 3.68 7.69
CA GLY A 242 -3.06 3.71 6.44
C GLY A 242 -2.33 4.36 5.28
N ARG A 243 -1.66 5.51 5.50
CA ARG A 243 -0.93 6.25 4.45
C ARG A 243 0.27 5.52 3.85
N TYR A 244 0.76 4.45 4.50
CA TYR A 244 1.87 3.60 4.04
C TYR A 244 1.45 2.16 3.78
N SER A 245 0.16 1.89 3.66
CA SER A 245 -0.40 0.54 3.61
C SER A 245 -0.35 -0.13 2.23
N SER A 246 0.11 0.55 1.18
CA SER A 246 0.13 0.01 -0.19
C SER A 246 0.94 -1.28 -0.32
N THR A 247 1.93 -1.51 0.55
CA THR A 247 2.75 -2.74 0.56
C THR A 247 2.20 -3.84 1.48
N SER A 248 1.09 -3.58 2.19
CA SER A 248 0.38 -4.54 3.04
C SER A 248 -0.75 -5.26 2.28
N ALA A 249 -1.59 -5.99 3.00
CA ALA A 249 -2.81 -6.59 2.46
C ALA A 249 -3.73 -5.58 1.75
N VAL A 250 -3.69 -4.30 2.14
CA VAL A 250 -4.50 -3.22 1.56
C VAL A 250 -4.22 -3.02 0.07
N GLY A 251 -2.96 -2.86 -0.31
CA GLY A 251 -2.58 -2.82 -1.74
C GLY A 251 -2.48 -4.21 -2.33
N GLY A 252 -2.08 -5.20 -1.52
CA GLY A 252 -1.91 -6.58 -1.96
C GLY A 252 -3.16 -7.17 -2.59
N ALA A 253 -4.32 -6.98 -2.00
CA ALA A 253 -5.58 -7.53 -2.50
C ALA A 253 -5.92 -6.97 -3.89
N VAL A 254 -6.05 -5.65 -4.02
CA VAL A 254 -6.45 -5.03 -5.29
C VAL A 254 -5.39 -5.18 -6.38
N LEU A 255 -4.09 -5.01 -6.05
CA LEU A 255 -3.02 -5.09 -7.06
C LEU A 255 -2.78 -6.53 -7.54
N SER A 256 -2.93 -7.54 -6.65
CA SER A 256 -2.84 -8.94 -7.07
C SER A 256 -4.02 -9.35 -7.94
N LEU A 257 -5.23 -8.89 -7.66
CA LEU A 257 -6.39 -9.12 -8.53
C LEU A 257 -6.22 -8.42 -9.88
N ALA A 258 -5.77 -7.15 -9.88
CA ALA A 258 -5.65 -6.37 -11.11
C ALA A 258 -4.50 -6.83 -12.02
N PHE A 259 -3.36 -7.23 -11.47
CA PHE A 259 -2.14 -7.47 -12.26
C PHE A 259 -1.50 -8.86 -12.07
N GLY A 260 -1.98 -9.63 -11.11
CA GLY A 260 -1.40 -10.89 -10.67
C GLY A 260 -0.47 -10.74 -9.47
N PRO A 261 -0.39 -11.77 -8.61
CA PRO A 261 0.43 -11.74 -7.39
C PRO A 261 1.94 -11.59 -7.68
N ASP A 262 2.43 -12.07 -8.83
CA ASP A 262 3.84 -11.90 -9.22
C ASP A 262 4.21 -10.42 -9.44
N VAL A 263 3.29 -9.62 -9.99
CA VAL A 263 3.51 -8.18 -10.17
C VAL A 263 3.55 -7.48 -8.81
N PHE A 264 2.67 -7.84 -7.89
CA PHE A 264 2.70 -7.32 -6.53
C PHE A 264 4.00 -7.72 -5.79
N ALA A 265 4.45 -8.96 -5.91
CA ALA A 265 5.72 -9.41 -5.34
C ALA A 265 6.92 -8.61 -5.92
N ARG A 266 6.92 -8.32 -7.21
CA ARG A 266 7.95 -7.46 -7.83
C ARG A 266 7.90 -6.03 -7.30
N PHE A 267 6.71 -5.48 -7.08
CA PHE A 267 6.53 -4.17 -6.44
C PHE A 267 7.13 -4.15 -5.03
N LEU A 268 6.86 -5.18 -4.21
CA LEU A 268 7.44 -5.32 -2.88
C LEU A 268 8.97 -5.43 -2.92
N ASN A 269 9.51 -6.19 -3.86
CA ASN A 269 10.97 -6.34 -4.03
C ASN A 269 11.65 -5.02 -4.41
N GLY A 270 11.02 -4.21 -5.27
CA GLY A 270 11.51 -2.88 -5.61
C GLY A 270 11.53 -1.94 -4.40
N ALA A 271 10.45 -1.94 -3.62
CA ALA A 271 10.36 -1.18 -2.37
C ALA A 271 11.40 -1.64 -1.33
N ALA A 272 11.62 -2.97 -1.22
CA ALA A 272 12.65 -3.52 -0.35
C ALA A 272 14.08 -3.16 -0.80
N ALA A 273 14.32 -3.06 -2.09
CA ALA A 273 15.62 -2.65 -2.63
C ALA A 273 15.94 -1.21 -2.24
N GLU A 274 14.95 -0.30 -2.29
CA GLU A 274 15.10 1.09 -1.86
C GLU A 274 15.29 1.18 -0.34
N ASP A 275 14.52 0.44 0.45
CA ASP A 275 14.70 0.39 1.90
C ASP A 275 16.12 -0.06 2.29
N ARG A 276 16.65 -1.12 1.66
CA ARG A 276 18.01 -1.60 1.93
C ARG A 276 19.07 -0.58 1.58
N LYS A 277 18.84 0.22 0.56
CA LYS A 277 19.75 1.29 0.19
C LYS A 277 19.71 2.40 1.23
N SER A 278 18.53 2.81 1.65
CA SER A 278 18.33 3.84 2.66
C SER A 278 18.89 3.46 4.03
N THR A 279 18.83 2.18 4.41
CA THR A 279 19.38 1.70 5.70
C THR A 279 20.89 1.50 5.71
N ARG A 280 21.54 1.48 4.55
CA ARG A 280 23.01 1.51 4.43
C ARG A 280 23.60 2.91 4.60
N LEU A 281 22.93 3.80 5.28
CA LEU A 281 23.31 5.19 5.57
C LEU A 281 24.63 5.31 6.36
N ASN A 282 25.59 4.48 6.05
CA ASN A 282 26.85 4.41 6.76
C ASN A 282 27.97 4.98 5.88
N SER A 283 28.10 6.30 5.79
CA SER A 283 29.35 6.93 5.40
C SER A 283 29.38 7.93 4.22
N SER A 284 28.28 8.32 3.60
CA SER A 284 28.36 9.40 2.61
C SER A 284 27.38 10.55 2.89
N HIS A 285 27.80 11.77 2.62
CA HIS A 285 26.96 12.97 2.73
C HIS A 285 25.65 12.88 1.89
N ASP A 286 25.66 12.09 0.83
CA ASP A 286 24.52 11.88 -0.06
C ASP A 286 23.36 11.15 0.64
N ASP A 287 23.68 10.21 1.51
CA ASP A 287 22.71 9.39 2.23
C ASP A 287 21.95 10.16 3.32
N ILE A 288 22.63 11.10 3.99
CA ILE A 288 22.05 11.97 5.02
C ILE A 288 20.99 12.90 4.41
N SER A 289 21.24 13.42 3.23
CA SER A 289 20.30 14.31 2.51
C SER A 289 18.97 13.60 2.19
N TYR A 290 19.02 12.31 1.86
CA TYR A 290 17.84 11.50 1.60
C TYR A 290 17.04 11.19 2.87
N ALA A 291 17.71 10.80 3.95
CA ALA A 291 17.06 10.50 5.23
C ALA A 291 16.32 11.71 5.80
N VAL A 292 16.92 12.91 5.73
CA VAL A 292 16.28 14.16 6.16
C VAL A 292 15.05 14.50 5.30
N PHE A 293 15.06 14.14 4.02
CA PHE A 293 13.91 14.34 3.15
C PHE A 293 12.74 13.43 3.52
N CYS A 294 12.98 12.17 3.88
CA CYS A 294 11.94 11.23 4.30
C CYS A 294 11.22 11.63 5.59
N LEU A 295 11.88 12.41 6.46
CA LEU A 295 11.28 12.88 7.72
C LEU A 295 10.37 14.11 7.59
N LYS A 296 10.36 14.79 6.44
CA LYS A 296 9.54 15.99 6.20
C LYS A 296 8.13 15.70 5.67
N LYS A 297 7.70 14.45 5.71
CA LYS A 297 6.33 14.09 5.33
C LYS A 297 5.52 13.71 6.56
#